data_05f25ea3306287bfcd0b4d136f77fb69
#
_entry.id   05f25ea3306287bfcd0b4d136f77fb69
#
_cell.length_a   1.000
_cell.length_b   1.000
_cell.length_c   1.000
_cell.angle_alpha   90.00
_cell.angle_beta   90.00
_cell.angle_gamma   90.00
#
_symmetry.space_group_name_H-M   'P 1'
#
loop_
_entity.id
_entity.type
_entity.pdbx_description
1 polymer ?
#
loop_
_entity_poly.entity_id
_entity_poly.type
_entity_poly.pdbx_seq_one_letter_code
_entity_poly.pdbx_strand_id
1 'polypeptide(L)'
;MTKKDIVLKIASETNIKQIDVKKVVQKTLNTIISTLAEGDKVELRNFGVFKVKQRKGRTGRNPRTGEVVPVPPKKVVIFKPGLIMKKKIK
;
A
#
# COMPACT_ATOMS: atom_id res chain seq x y z
N MET A 1 5.59 -9.79 11.03
CA MET A 1 6.39 -8.57 11.25
C MET A 1 5.49 -7.36 11.28
N THR A 2 5.65 -6.55 12.31
CA THR A 2 4.86 -5.32 12.48
C THR A 2 5.73 -4.09 12.21
N LYS A 3 5.12 -2.92 12.18
CA LYS A 3 5.84 -1.65 12.05
C LYS A 3 6.85 -1.48 13.19
N LYS A 4 6.48 -1.88 14.42
CA LYS A 4 7.38 -1.83 15.57
C LYS A 4 8.61 -2.71 15.37
N ASP A 5 8.43 -3.91 14.84
CA ASP A 5 9.54 -4.82 14.55
C ASP A 5 10.50 -4.23 13.52
N ILE A 6 9.96 -3.56 12.49
CA ILE A 6 10.77 -2.88 11.48
C ILE A 6 11.61 -1.77 12.12
N VAL A 7 11.00 -0.96 12.99
CA VAL A 7 11.68 0.13 13.68
C VAL A 7 12.83 -0.41 14.55
N LEU A 8 12.57 -1.46 15.32
CA LEU A 8 13.57 -2.06 16.19
C LEU A 8 14.76 -2.64 15.39
N LYS A 9 14.46 -3.31 14.29
CA LYS A 9 15.48 -3.89 13.43
C LYS A 9 16.36 -2.81 12.79
N ILE A 10 15.76 -1.75 12.26
CA ILE A 10 16.50 -0.64 11.66
C ILE A 10 17.38 0.05 12.71
N ALA A 11 16.83 0.31 13.88
CA ALA A 11 17.58 0.97 14.95
C ALA A 11 18.79 0.16 15.36
N SER A 12 18.67 -1.17 15.48
CA SER A 12 19.79 -2.03 15.85
C SER A 12 20.84 -2.12 14.75
N GLU A 13 20.47 -2.10 13.49
CA GLU A 13 21.40 -2.23 12.36
C GLU A 13 22.09 -0.92 11.99
N THR A 14 21.52 0.22 12.32
CA THR A 14 22.02 1.54 11.93
C THR A 14 22.59 2.36 13.08
N ASN A 15 22.40 1.92 14.33
CA ASN A 15 22.76 2.65 15.53
C ASN A 15 22.02 3.99 15.66
N ILE A 16 20.92 4.16 14.98
CA ILE A 16 20.06 5.34 15.09
C ILE A 16 19.06 5.10 16.23
N LYS A 17 18.75 6.13 16.99
CA LYS A 17 17.84 6.01 18.12
C LYS A 17 16.47 5.55 17.64
N GLN A 18 15.83 4.66 18.39
CA GLN A 18 14.51 4.11 18.05
C GLN A 18 13.47 5.20 17.80
N ILE A 19 13.48 6.27 18.61
CA ILE A 19 12.52 7.36 18.47
C ILE A 19 12.66 8.06 17.11
N ASP A 20 13.91 8.24 16.65
CA ASP A 20 14.17 8.88 15.36
C ASP A 20 13.77 7.95 14.21
N VAL A 21 14.09 6.67 14.30
CA VAL A 21 13.68 5.67 13.29
C VAL A 21 12.15 5.60 13.20
N LYS A 22 11.48 5.61 14.36
CA LYS A 22 10.01 5.58 14.40
C LYS A 22 9.40 6.76 13.65
N LYS A 23 9.96 7.96 13.84
CA LYS A 23 9.49 9.16 13.15
C LYS A 23 9.66 9.05 11.64
N VAL A 24 10.83 8.59 11.19
CA VAL A 24 11.12 8.45 9.76
C VAL A 24 10.21 7.39 9.12
N VAL A 25 10.08 6.24 9.74
CA VAL A 25 9.24 5.15 9.24
C VAL A 25 7.78 5.61 9.15
N GLN A 26 7.26 6.23 10.20
CA GLN A 26 5.88 6.71 10.22
C GLN A 26 5.65 7.79 9.16
N LYS A 27 6.60 8.71 9.02
CA LYS A 27 6.49 9.78 8.02
C LYS A 27 6.53 9.21 6.60
N THR A 28 7.36 8.20 6.37
CA THR A 28 7.44 7.50 5.07
C THR A 28 6.09 6.89 4.71
N LEU A 29 5.47 6.16 5.65
CA LEU A 29 4.19 5.52 5.40
C LEU A 29 3.08 6.54 5.19
N ASN A 30 3.05 7.60 6.00
CA ASN A 30 2.06 8.67 5.85
C ASN A 30 2.20 9.40 4.51
N THR A 31 3.43 9.62 4.06
CA THR A 31 3.69 10.27 2.76
C THR A 31 3.18 9.41 1.60
N ILE A 32 3.38 8.09 1.69
CA ILE A 32 2.86 7.15 0.69
C ILE A 32 1.33 7.23 0.65
N ILE A 33 0.69 7.20 1.82
CA ILE A 33 -0.77 7.27 1.91
C ILE A 33 -1.30 8.58 1.33
N SER A 34 -0.68 9.70 1.70
CA SER A 34 -1.10 11.03 1.23
C SER A 34 -0.97 11.16 -0.28
N THR A 35 0.12 10.66 -0.84
CA THR A 35 0.38 10.72 -2.29
C THR A 35 -0.66 9.89 -3.04
N LEU A 36 -0.98 8.70 -2.54
CA LEU A 36 -2.00 7.85 -3.15
C LEU A 36 -3.40 8.44 -3.02
N ALA A 37 -3.67 9.13 -1.91
CA ALA A 37 -4.96 9.81 -1.72
C ALA A 37 -5.17 10.94 -2.73
N GLU A 38 -4.10 11.56 -3.20
CA GLU A 38 -4.15 12.59 -4.26
C GLU A 38 -4.26 11.98 -5.67
N GLY A 39 -4.22 10.66 -5.78
CA GLY A 39 -4.33 9.97 -7.05
C GLY A 39 -2.99 9.72 -7.76
N ASP A 40 -1.88 10.12 -7.16
CA ASP A 40 -0.56 9.87 -7.73
C ASP A 40 -0.03 8.50 -7.35
N LYS A 41 0.83 7.96 -8.19
CA LYS A 41 1.53 6.72 -7.89
C LYS A 41 2.77 6.98 -7.04
N VAL A 42 3.19 5.97 -6.30
CA VAL A 42 4.45 6.00 -5.55
C VAL A 42 5.34 4.90 -6.10
N GLU A 43 6.42 5.28 -6.72
CA GLU A 43 7.38 4.35 -7.31
C GLU A 43 8.63 4.28 -6.44
N LEU A 44 8.88 3.08 -5.89
CA LEU A 44 10.06 2.82 -5.08
C LEU A 44 10.98 1.89 -5.85
N ARG A 45 12.07 2.45 -6.36
CA ARG A 45 13.00 1.72 -7.21
C ARG A 45 13.47 0.42 -6.54
N ASN A 46 13.42 -0.68 -7.29
CA ASN A 46 13.81 -2.01 -6.86
C ASN A 46 12.92 -2.63 -5.77
N PHE A 47 11.93 -1.91 -5.30
CA PHE A 47 10.96 -2.42 -4.32
C PHE A 47 9.64 -2.72 -5.00
N GLY A 48 9.02 -1.71 -5.57
CA GLY A 48 7.73 -1.84 -6.23
C GLY A 48 7.06 -0.52 -6.45
N VAL A 49 5.84 -0.59 -6.96
CA VAL A 49 5.03 0.58 -7.28
C VAL A 49 3.67 0.45 -6.61
N PHE A 50 3.28 1.45 -5.84
CA PHE A 50 1.92 1.61 -5.34
C PHE A 50 1.17 2.54 -6.28
N LYS A 51 -0.02 2.15 -6.70
CA LYS A 51 -0.86 2.99 -7.54
C LYS A 51 -2.33 2.83 -7.19
N VAL A 52 -3.11 3.84 -7.52
CA VAL A 52 -4.55 3.81 -7.35
C VAL A 52 -5.17 3.42 -8.69
N LYS A 53 -6.03 2.42 -8.66
CA LYS A 53 -6.79 2.00 -9.84
C LYS A 53 -8.27 2.22 -9.56
N GLN A 54 -8.95 2.83 -10.51
CA GLN A 54 -10.38 2.98 -10.41
C GLN A 54 -11.04 1.76 -11.05
N ARG A 55 -11.83 1.06 -10.26
CA ARG A 55 -12.62 -0.05 -10.76
C ARG A 55 -13.97 0.48 -11.21
N LYS A 56 -14.40 0.08 -12.40
CA LYS A 56 -15.71 0.47 -12.92
C LYS A 56 -16.81 -0.07 -12.03
N GLY A 57 -17.89 0.71 -11.87
CA GLY A 57 -19.10 0.22 -11.27
C GLY A 57 -19.67 -0.92 -12.11
N ARG A 58 -20.30 -1.85 -11.45
CA ARG A 58 -20.97 -2.97 -12.11
C ARG A 58 -22.29 -3.24 -11.43
N THR A 59 -23.17 -3.95 -12.12
CA THR A 59 -24.43 -4.39 -11.53
C THR A 59 -24.24 -5.70 -10.81
N GLY A 60 -24.72 -5.76 -9.57
CA GLY A 60 -24.80 -6.99 -8.82
C GLY A 60 -26.24 -7.45 -8.74
N ARG A 61 -26.47 -8.71 -8.42
CA ARG A 61 -27.81 -9.24 -8.23
C ARG A 61 -28.00 -9.63 -6.77
N ASN A 62 -29.10 -9.19 -6.19
CA ASN A 62 -29.47 -9.58 -4.85
C ASN A 62 -29.91 -11.06 -4.86
N PRO A 63 -29.21 -11.97 -4.18
CA PRO A 63 -29.56 -13.39 -4.21
C PRO A 63 -30.88 -13.72 -3.55
N ARG A 64 -31.43 -12.82 -2.72
CA ARG A 64 -32.71 -13.02 -2.05
C ARG A 64 -33.91 -12.70 -2.93
N THR A 65 -33.82 -11.57 -3.62
CA THR A 65 -34.95 -11.03 -4.38
C THR A 65 -34.74 -11.10 -5.88
N GLY A 66 -33.51 -11.36 -6.32
CA GLY A 66 -33.16 -11.34 -7.74
C GLY A 66 -33.04 -9.95 -8.32
N GLU A 67 -33.17 -8.90 -7.50
CA GLU A 67 -33.03 -7.54 -7.96
C GLU A 67 -31.61 -7.22 -8.40
N VAL A 68 -31.48 -6.43 -9.46
CA VAL A 68 -30.21 -5.92 -9.93
C VAL A 68 -29.88 -4.66 -9.15
N VAL A 69 -28.76 -4.69 -8.43
CA VAL A 69 -28.31 -3.57 -7.61
C VAL A 69 -27.06 -2.96 -8.25
N PRO A 70 -27.05 -1.66 -8.55
CA PRO A 70 -25.86 -1.02 -9.09
C PRO A 70 -24.77 -0.95 -8.02
N VAL A 71 -23.55 -1.33 -8.40
CA VAL A 71 -22.37 -1.21 -7.55
C VAL A 71 -21.59 0.01 -8.01
N PRO A 72 -21.39 1.03 -7.14
CA PRO A 72 -20.66 2.23 -7.54
C PRO A 72 -19.19 1.94 -7.83
N PRO A 73 -18.53 2.73 -8.69
CA PRO A 73 -17.11 2.59 -8.93
C PRO A 73 -16.31 2.85 -7.65
N LYS A 74 -15.24 2.09 -7.46
CA LYS A 74 -14.37 2.24 -6.30
C LYS A 74 -12.93 2.46 -6.73
N LYS A 75 -12.21 3.25 -5.95
CA LYS A 75 -10.76 3.38 -6.08
C LYS A 75 -10.11 2.36 -5.16
N VAL A 76 -9.13 1.63 -5.68
CA VAL A 76 -8.39 0.63 -4.92
C VAL A 76 -6.90 0.87 -5.08
N VAL A 77 -6.15 0.56 -4.02
CA VAL A 77 -4.69 0.63 -4.05
C VAL A 77 -4.15 -0.70 -4.51
N ILE A 78 -3.25 -0.66 -5.49
CA ILE A 78 -2.60 -1.85 -6.03
C ILE A 78 -1.10 -1.70 -5.83
N PHE A 79 -0.45 -2.79 -5.40
CA PHE A 79 1.00 -2.87 -5.31
C PHE A 79 1.54 -3.82 -6.36
N LYS A 80 2.47 -3.34 -7.17
CA LYS A 80 3.22 -4.18 -8.11
C LYS A 80 4.64 -4.33 -7.62
N PRO A 81 5.09 -5.55 -7.28
CA PRO A 81 6.47 -5.75 -6.83
C PRO A 81 7.47 -5.50 -7.95
N GLY A 82 8.63 -4.94 -7.58
CA GLY A 82 9.72 -4.71 -8.51
C GLY A 82 10.48 -6.00 -8.85
N LEU A 83 11.40 -5.89 -9.80
CA LEU A 83 12.17 -7.05 -10.27
C LEU A 83 12.96 -7.74 -9.16
N ILE A 84 13.63 -6.95 -8.31
CA ILE A 84 14.45 -7.50 -7.23
C ILE A 84 13.58 -8.25 -6.22
N MET A 85 12.44 -7.69 -5.87
CA MET A 85 11.50 -8.36 -4.97
C MET A 85 11.01 -9.67 -5.57
N LYS A 86 10.63 -9.67 -6.86
CA LYS A 86 10.18 -10.88 -7.55
C LYS A 86 11.26 -11.96 -7.61
N LYS A 87 12.51 -11.58 -7.80
CA LYS A 87 13.63 -12.53 -7.85
C LYS A 87 13.91 -13.17 -6.50
N LYS A 88 13.79 -12.42 -5.41
CA LYS A 88 14.05 -12.93 -4.07
C LYS A 88 12.91 -13.78 -3.52
N ILE A 89 11.69 -13.51 -3.95
CA ILE A 89 10.50 -14.24 -3.51
C ILE A 89 10.08 -15.17 -4.65
N LYS A 90 10.51 -16.39 -4.57
CA LYS A 90 10.16 -17.41 -5.56
C LYS A 90 9.10 -18.36 -5.02
#